data_97e8029958988f3f588660b1773ef8c7
#
_entry.id   97e8029958988f3f588660b1773ef8c7
#
_cell.length_a   1.000
_cell.length_b   1.000
_cell.length_c   1.000
_cell.angle_alpha   90.00
_cell.angle_beta   90.00
_cell.angle_gamma   90.00
#
_symmetry.space_group_name_H-M   'P 1'
#
loop_
_entity.id
_entity.type
_entity.pdbx_description
1 polymer ?
#
loop_
_entity_poly.entity_id
_entity_poly.type
_entity_poly.pdbx_seq_one_letter_code
_entity_poly.pdbx_strand_id
1 'polypeptide(L)'
;MAGAEVRLRQTGGMDDVTITSRDPFRFASVIGETRTDLLAVEAAQEALERLRGRSVININSTAAGGGVAEMLHVLLGYIRGVGVDARWMVIDGNPEFFTVTKRLHNHLYGTAGDGGDLGEAAHRIYDDALLAEKDALAAHARAGDVIVLHDPQVAGLAEAAKQLGCKVVWRCHVGIDEQNDRSRIGWEFLRPYLEPFVDHYVFSDRRFAPDWVADRDLSVIWPSIDPFAPKNQELDDATAEAILTHVGLIAGTPGETVFERTDGSPGRVELMCDVVRTGPPPGPDVPLVAQISRWDSMKDMGGVMQAFADYVDSGRDAQLVLAGPVVSAVADDPEGGQVLQDCWNQWRQLPHAVRSRVQLVCLPMHDLEENAVIVNALQRHAHVVA
;
A
#
# COMPACT_ATOMS: atom_id res chain seq x y z
N MET A 1 -21.47 -8.00 -13.40
CA MET A 1 -22.05 -7.05 -12.42
C MET A 1 -20.90 -6.40 -11.67
N ALA A 2 -20.96 -5.12 -11.41
CA ALA A 2 -19.85 -4.21 -11.11
C ALA A 2 -18.94 -4.73 -10.00
N GLY A 3 -17.63 -4.82 -10.31
CA GLY A 3 -16.58 -4.89 -9.31
C GLY A 3 -16.74 -3.74 -8.32
N ALA A 4 -16.26 -3.91 -7.09
CA ALA A 4 -16.35 -2.88 -6.06
C ALA A 4 -15.58 -1.63 -6.53
N GLU A 5 -16.25 -0.80 -7.35
CA GLU A 5 -15.77 0.56 -7.61
C GLU A 5 -15.60 1.24 -6.25
N VAL A 6 -14.39 1.66 -5.95
CA VAL A 6 -14.15 2.60 -4.86
C VAL A 6 -15.02 3.82 -5.16
N ARG A 7 -16.19 3.90 -4.52
CA ARG A 7 -17.11 5.02 -4.73
C ARG A 7 -16.59 6.22 -3.96
N LEU A 8 -15.90 7.09 -4.66
CA LEU A 8 -15.56 8.42 -4.18
C LEU A 8 -16.80 9.31 -4.30
N ARG A 9 -17.17 10.00 -3.23
CA ARG A 9 -18.15 11.10 -3.27
C ARG A 9 -17.36 12.39 -3.36
N GLN A 10 -17.32 12.99 -4.52
CA GLN A 10 -16.73 14.33 -4.70
C GLN A 10 -17.51 15.38 -3.89
N THR A 11 -16.83 16.02 -2.96
CA THR A 11 -17.38 17.10 -2.12
C THR A 11 -16.55 18.37 -2.19
N GLY A 12 -15.86 18.63 -3.34
CA GLY A 12 -15.09 19.86 -3.54
C GLY A 12 -13.86 19.95 -2.61
N GLY A 13 -12.90 19.05 -2.76
CA GLY A 13 -11.74 18.85 -1.91
C GLY A 13 -11.61 17.36 -1.59
N MET A 14 -11.52 16.96 -0.32
CA MET A 14 -11.38 15.57 0.09
C MET A 14 -12.51 14.66 -0.38
N ASP A 15 -12.16 13.48 -0.87
CA ASP A 15 -13.10 12.42 -1.25
C ASP A 15 -13.37 11.47 -0.07
N ASP A 16 -14.65 11.18 0.20
CA ASP A 16 -15.06 10.20 1.22
C ASP A 16 -15.06 8.78 0.63
N VAL A 17 -14.24 7.90 1.19
CA VAL A 17 -14.13 6.50 0.77
C VAL A 17 -15.16 5.65 1.50
N THR A 18 -15.96 4.90 0.74
CA THR A 18 -16.94 4.00 1.33
C THR A 18 -16.25 2.80 2.00
N ILE A 19 -16.50 2.62 3.29
CA ILE A 19 -15.97 1.50 4.09
C ILE A 19 -17.11 0.52 4.35
N THR A 20 -16.95 -0.73 3.94
CA THR A 20 -17.84 -1.82 4.30
C THR A 20 -17.48 -2.37 5.68
N SER A 21 -18.45 -2.42 6.60
CA SER A 21 -18.25 -3.02 7.92
C SER A 21 -17.94 -4.52 7.79
N ARG A 22 -16.98 -5.01 8.58
CA ARG A 22 -16.56 -6.42 8.61
C ARG A 22 -16.79 -7.01 10.00
N ASP A 23 -17.18 -8.28 10.03
CA ASP A 23 -17.36 -9.00 11.29
C ASP A 23 -16.00 -9.37 11.92
N PRO A 24 -15.63 -8.80 13.09
CA PRO A 24 -14.37 -9.12 13.76
C PRO A 24 -14.36 -10.54 14.37
N PHE A 25 -15.51 -11.17 14.58
CA PHE A 25 -15.58 -12.53 15.11
C PHE A 25 -15.06 -13.58 14.12
N ARG A 26 -14.89 -13.26 12.86
CA ARG A 26 -14.19 -14.12 11.88
C ARG A 26 -12.78 -14.47 12.34
N PHE A 27 -12.12 -13.62 13.13
CA PHE A 27 -10.78 -13.92 13.65
C PHE A 27 -10.74 -15.13 14.57
N ALA A 28 -11.88 -15.61 15.10
CA ALA A 28 -11.92 -16.81 15.94
C ALA A 28 -11.33 -18.06 15.25
N SER A 29 -11.48 -18.17 13.93
CA SER A 29 -10.90 -19.26 13.13
C SER A 29 -9.37 -19.20 13.02
N VAL A 30 -8.74 -18.05 13.29
CA VAL A 30 -7.28 -17.84 13.16
C VAL A 30 -6.59 -17.74 14.52
N ILE A 31 -7.15 -16.96 15.46
CA ILE A 31 -6.52 -16.67 16.76
C ILE A 31 -7.24 -17.33 17.93
N GLY A 32 -8.36 -18.03 17.68
CA GLY A 32 -9.21 -18.69 18.69
C GLY A 32 -10.22 -17.75 19.34
N GLU A 33 -11.31 -18.32 19.87
CA GLU A 33 -12.43 -17.59 20.46
C GLU A 33 -12.00 -16.64 21.58
N THR A 34 -11.22 -17.13 22.56
CA THR A 34 -10.81 -16.32 23.71
C THR A 34 -10.07 -15.04 23.34
N ARG A 35 -9.16 -15.10 22.36
CA ARG A 35 -8.43 -13.89 21.89
C ARG A 35 -9.33 -12.98 21.09
N THR A 36 -10.25 -13.54 20.33
CA THR A 36 -11.24 -12.78 19.57
C THR A 36 -12.17 -12.03 20.50
N ASP A 37 -12.67 -12.66 21.57
CA ASP A 37 -13.51 -11.99 22.57
C ASP A 37 -12.77 -10.85 23.28
N LEU A 38 -11.50 -11.07 23.65
CA LEU A 38 -10.67 -10.02 24.24
C LEU A 38 -10.56 -8.78 23.34
N LEU A 39 -10.40 -8.97 22.02
CA LEU A 39 -10.28 -7.87 21.07
C LEU A 39 -11.63 -7.28 20.66
N ALA A 40 -12.58 -8.13 20.27
CA ALA A 40 -13.83 -7.68 19.65
C ALA A 40 -14.90 -7.28 20.67
N VAL A 41 -14.76 -7.69 21.94
CA VAL A 41 -15.69 -7.34 23.02
C VAL A 41 -15.04 -6.44 24.04
N GLU A 42 -14.01 -6.89 24.77
CA GLU A 42 -13.47 -6.12 25.90
C GLU A 42 -12.75 -4.85 25.45
N ALA A 43 -11.75 -4.96 24.54
CA ALA A 43 -11.03 -3.82 24.04
C ALA A 43 -11.91 -2.87 23.21
N ALA A 44 -12.88 -3.46 22.45
CA ALA A 44 -13.83 -2.67 21.69
C ALA A 44 -14.79 -1.86 22.60
N GLN A 45 -15.28 -2.42 23.70
CA GLN A 45 -16.12 -1.70 24.66
C GLN A 45 -15.37 -0.51 25.28
N GLU A 46 -14.11 -0.72 25.71
CA GLU A 46 -13.28 0.36 26.23
C GLU A 46 -13.07 1.47 25.20
N ALA A 47 -12.78 1.11 23.93
CA ALA A 47 -12.63 2.07 22.86
C ALA A 47 -13.92 2.86 22.57
N LEU A 48 -15.08 2.18 22.54
CA LEU A 48 -16.38 2.82 22.33
C LEU A 48 -16.75 3.80 23.46
N GLU A 49 -16.41 3.47 24.70
CA GLU A 49 -16.62 4.40 25.83
C GLU A 49 -15.77 5.66 25.70
N ARG A 50 -14.50 5.51 25.33
CA ARG A 50 -13.55 6.63 25.12
C ARG A 50 -13.91 7.49 23.91
N LEU A 51 -14.46 6.90 22.86
CA LEU A 51 -14.81 7.54 21.59
C LEU A 51 -16.29 7.96 21.50
N ARG A 52 -17.03 7.86 22.60
CA ARG A 52 -18.48 8.17 22.62
C ARG A 52 -18.78 9.54 22.03
N GLY A 53 -19.56 9.58 20.94
CA GLY A 53 -19.97 10.81 20.25
C GLY A 53 -18.84 11.48 19.44
N ARG A 54 -17.76 10.76 19.15
CA ARG A 54 -16.63 11.22 18.34
C ARG A 54 -16.47 10.31 17.14
N SER A 55 -16.07 10.90 16.01
CA SER A 55 -15.63 10.16 14.82
C SER A 55 -14.11 9.98 14.84
N VAL A 56 -13.63 8.88 14.27
CA VAL A 56 -12.21 8.65 13.96
C VAL A 56 -12.04 8.78 12.45
N ILE A 57 -11.47 9.89 11.99
CA ILE A 57 -11.33 10.23 10.58
C ILE A 57 -9.88 9.96 10.15
N ASN A 58 -9.70 8.98 9.29
CA ASN A 58 -8.40 8.65 8.70
C ASN A 58 -8.23 9.42 7.38
N ILE A 59 -7.08 10.02 7.15
CA ILE A 59 -6.80 10.83 5.96
C ILE A 59 -5.46 10.40 5.35
N ASN A 60 -5.46 10.11 4.04
CA ASN A 60 -4.25 9.82 3.26
C ASN A 60 -4.37 10.37 1.84
N SER A 61 -3.42 10.04 0.96
CA SER A 61 -3.32 10.61 -0.40
C SER A 61 -3.95 9.74 -1.49
N THR A 62 -4.34 8.50 -1.22
CA THR A 62 -4.93 7.60 -2.24
C THR A 62 -5.84 6.55 -1.64
N ALA A 63 -6.90 6.21 -2.35
CA ALA A 63 -7.82 5.11 -1.99
C ALA A 63 -7.37 3.75 -2.56
N ALA A 64 -6.36 3.70 -3.42
CA ALA A 64 -5.91 2.49 -4.10
C ALA A 64 -4.41 2.54 -4.41
N GLY A 65 -3.81 1.39 -4.68
CA GLY A 65 -2.45 1.31 -5.24
C GLY A 65 -1.30 1.36 -4.23
N GLY A 66 -1.57 1.31 -2.92
CA GLY A 66 -0.52 1.32 -1.90
C GLY A 66 -0.89 0.55 -0.64
N GLY A 67 0.13 0.17 0.14
CA GLY A 67 -0.06 -0.62 1.37
C GLY A 67 -0.92 0.08 2.42
N VAL A 68 -0.89 1.41 2.51
CA VAL A 68 -1.73 2.18 3.44
C VAL A 68 -3.20 2.10 3.04
N ALA A 69 -3.53 2.28 1.76
CA ALA A 69 -4.89 2.14 1.27
C ALA A 69 -5.42 0.71 1.48
N GLU A 70 -4.63 -0.32 1.14
CA GLU A 70 -4.98 -1.72 1.38
C GLU A 70 -5.26 -1.99 2.88
N MET A 71 -4.39 -1.49 3.76
CA MET A 71 -4.57 -1.60 5.21
C MET A 71 -5.84 -0.88 5.69
N LEU A 72 -6.12 0.33 5.22
CA LEU A 72 -7.28 1.12 5.66
C LEU A 72 -8.61 0.49 5.24
N HIS A 73 -8.71 -0.07 4.02
CA HIS A 73 -9.89 -0.82 3.59
C HIS A 73 -10.27 -1.94 4.56
N VAL A 74 -9.27 -2.63 5.07
CA VAL A 74 -9.45 -3.77 5.97
C VAL A 74 -9.66 -3.32 7.41
N LEU A 75 -8.72 -2.55 7.94
CA LEU A 75 -8.70 -2.12 9.33
C LEU A 75 -9.96 -1.35 9.71
N LEU A 76 -10.35 -0.37 8.88
CA LEU A 76 -11.52 0.45 9.17
C LEU A 76 -12.83 -0.34 9.05
N GLY A 77 -12.85 -1.37 8.19
CA GLY A 77 -13.98 -2.31 8.13
C GLY A 77 -14.19 -3.03 9.46
N TYR A 78 -13.14 -3.57 10.07
CA TYR A 78 -13.23 -4.23 11.38
C TYR A 78 -13.52 -3.24 12.53
N ILE A 79 -12.92 -2.05 12.50
CA ILE A 79 -13.19 -0.99 13.48
C ILE A 79 -14.67 -0.57 13.44
N ARG A 80 -15.26 -0.47 12.26
CA ARG A 80 -16.71 -0.24 12.10
C ARG A 80 -17.53 -1.45 12.55
N GLY A 81 -17.01 -2.66 12.35
CA GLY A 81 -17.66 -3.90 12.80
C GLY A 81 -17.85 -3.98 14.31
N VAL A 82 -16.94 -3.40 15.09
CA VAL A 82 -17.09 -3.26 16.55
C VAL A 82 -17.87 -2.02 16.97
N GLY A 83 -18.38 -1.19 16.05
CA GLY A 83 -19.29 -0.08 16.32
C GLY A 83 -18.64 1.30 16.43
N VAL A 84 -17.35 1.46 16.17
CA VAL A 84 -16.66 2.76 16.12
C VAL A 84 -17.09 3.53 14.86
N ASP A 85 -17.41 4.81 15.00
CA ASP A 85 -17.63 5.71 13.85
C ASP A 85 -16.30 6.07 13.20
N ALA A 86 -15.82 5.15 12.35
CA ALA A 86 -14.58 5.30 11.58
C ALA A 86 -14.91 5.79 10.16
N ARG A 87 -14.19 6.82 9.71
CA ARG A 87 -14.31 7.40 8.37
C ARG A 87 -12.96 7.43 7.69
N TRP A 88 -12.96 7.46 6.37
CA TRP A 88 -11.76 7.53 5.56
C TRP A 88 -11.92 8.56 4.45
N MET A 89 -10.98 9.48 4.39
CA MET A 89 -10.96 10.54 3.41
C MET A 89 -9.62 10.56 2.68
N VAL A 90 -9.66 10.95 1.41
CA VAL A 90 -8.50 11.04 0.53
C VAL A 90 -8.41 12.48 0.01
N ILE A 91 -7.21 13.06 0.07
CA ILE A 91 -6.94 14.39 -0.47
C ILE A 91 -6.87 14.35 -2.01
N ASP A 92 -7.18 15.49 -2.64
CA ASP A 92 -6.95 15.72 -4.05
C ASP A 92 -5.60 16.44 -4.26
N GLY A 93 -4.62 15.76 -4.83
CA GLY A 93 -3.28 16.27 -5.06
C GLY A 93 -2.97 16.46 -6.55
N ASN A 94 -2.35 17.56 -6.92
CA ASN A 94 -1.86 17.78 -8.27
C ASN A 94 -0.48 17.11 -8.52
N PRO A 95 -0.02 16.93 -9.77
CA PRO A 95 1.24 16.27 -10.09
C PRO A 95 2.49 16.92 -9.45
N GLU A 96 2.50 18.25 -9.30
CA GLU A 96 3.62 18.98 -8.68
C GLU A 96 3.71 18.64 -7.18
N PHE A 97 2.58 18.61 -6.50
CA PHE A 97 2.47 18.18 -5.12
C PHE A 97 2.97 16.74 -4.94
N PHE A 98 2.53 15.80 -5.78
CA PHE A 98 2.99 14.41 -5.70
C PHE A 98 4.48 14.26 -6.01
N THR A 99 5.05 15.11 -6.87
CA THR A 99 6.50 15.14 -7.08
C THR A 99 7.25 15.56 -5.81
N VAL A 100 6.80 16.62 -5.13
CA VAL A 100 7.38 17.08 -3.86
C VAL A 100 7.24 16.02 -2.77
N THR A 101 6.03 15.47 -2.60
CA THR A 101 5.78 14.48 -1.54
C THR A 101 6.48 13.14 -1.81
N LYS A 102 6.67 12.73 -3.07
CA LYS A 102 7.50 11.55 -3.42
C LYS A 102 8.97 11.81 -3.08
N ARG A 103 9.50 13.01 -3.38
CA ARG A 103 10.84 13.42 -2.97
C ARG A 103 11.00 13.36 -1.45
N LEU A 104 10.03 13.91 -0.71
CA LEU A 104 10.00 13.89 0.75
C LEU A 104 9.99 12.44 1.29
N HIS A 105 9.15 11.60 0.70
CA HIS A 105 9.09 10.18 1.02
C HIS A 105 10.45 9.48 0.80
N ASN A 106 11.11 9.73 -0.33
CA ASN A 106 12.45 9.20 -0.61
C ASN A 106 13.48 9.69 0.40
N HIS A 107 13.41 10.96 0.83
CA HIS A 107 14.29 11.49 1.87
C HIS A 107 14.10 10.76 3.21
N LEU A 108 12.86 10.46 3.60
CA LEU A 108 12.61 9.67 4.81
C LEU A 108 13.16 8.24 4.74
N TYR A 109 13.27 7.68 3.53
CA TYR A 109 13.99 6.43 3.28
C TYR A 109 15.53 6.61 3.15
N GLY A 110 16.04 7.81 3.38
CA GLY A 110 17.48 8.08 3.38
C GLY A 110 18.09 8.25 1.99
N THR A 111 17.29 8.43 0.93
CA THR A 111 17.73 8.61 -0.45
C THR A 111 17.43 10.01 -0.97
N ALA A 112 18.11 10.43 -2.05
CA ALA A 112 17.87 11.73 -2.66
C ALA A 112 16.65 11.77 -3.60
N GLY A 113 16.08 10.63 -3.95
CA GLY A 113 14.99 10.52 -4.92
C GLY A 113 15.39 11.13 -6.27
N ASP A 114 14.57 12.06 -6.78
CA ASP A 114 14.81 12.80 -8.03
C ASP A 114 15.93 13.86 -7.94
N GLY A 115 16.57 13.99 -6.77
CA GLY A 115 17.65 14.95 -6.52
C GLY A 115 17.20 16.41 -6.36
N GLY A 116 15.91 16.68 -6.41
CA GLY A 116 15.36 18.01 -6.19
C GLY A 116 15.49 18.47 -4.73
N ASP A 117 15.33 19.78 -4.53
CA ASP A 117 15.42 20.43 -3.22
C ASP A 117 14.07 20.34 -2.45
N LEU A 118 14.15 20.29 -1.12
CA LEU A 118 13.03 20.41 -0.18
C LEU A 118 12.99 21.80 0.49
N GLY A 119 13.44 22.84 -0.20
CA GLY A 119 13.48 24.21 0.29
C GLY A 119 12.14 24.94 0.17
N GLU A 120 12.20 26.29 0.21
CA GLU A 120 11.03 27.17 0.25
C GLU A 120 10.04 26.95 -0.90
N ALA A 121 10.54 26.62 -2.12
CA ALA A 121 9.67 26.36 -3.25
C ALA A 121 8.84 25.07 -3.04
N ALA A 122 9.45 24.04 -2.47
CA ALA A 122 8.74 22.79 -2.15
C ALA A 122 7.69 23.01 -1.05
N HIS A 123 7.98 23.81 -0.02
CA HIS A 123 6.99 24.20 0.98
C HIS A 123 5.79 24.93 0.37
N ARG A 124 6.01 25.87 -0.55
CA ARG A 124 4.89 26.57 -1.21
C ARG A 124 4.00 25.63 -2.01
N ILE A 125 4.58 24.74 -2.82
CA ILE A 125 3.82 23.74 -3.59
C ILE A 125 2.99 22.85 -2.64
N TYR A 126 3.60 22.42 -1.54
CA TYR A 126 2.97 21.59 -0.54
C TYR A 126 1.80 22.30 0.18
N ASP A 127 2.02 23.54 0.60
CA ASP A 127 1.02 24.35 1.30
C ASP A 127 -0.15 24.74 0.39
N ASP A 128 0.13 25.16 -0.85
CA ASP A 128 -0.87 25.57 -1.83
C ASP A 128 -1.82 24.41 -2.18
N ALA A 129 -1.27 23.21 -2.35
CA ALA A 129 -2.06 22.02 -2.65
C ALA A 129 -2.99 21.63 -1.47
N LEU A 130 -2.56 21.83 -0.24
CA LEU A 130 -3.36 21.48 0.96
C LEU A 130 -4.34 22.58 1.38
N LEU A 131 -4.36 23.74 0.73
CA LEU A 131 -5.22 24.85 1.15
C LEU A 131 -6.72 24.47 1.05
N ALA A 132 -7.15 23.94 -0.09
CA ALA A 132 -8.52 23.48 -0.28
C ALA A 132 -8.91 22.31 0.65
N GLU A 133 -7.95 21.47 0.98
CA GLU A 133 -8.12 20.33 1.87
C GLU A 133 -8.36 20.75 3.32
N LYS A 134 -7.75 21.85 3.77
CA LYS A 134 -8.00 22.43 5.10
C LYS A 134 -9.45 22.91 5.23
N ASP A 135 -9.99 23.53 4.18
CA ASP A 135 -11.39 23.97 4.13
C ASP A 135 -12.35 22.76 4.09
N ALA A 136 -12.02 21.74 3.29
CA ALA A 136 -12.79 20.52 3.22
C ALA A 136 -12.81 19.77 4.56
N LEU A 137 -11.69 19.71 5.28
CA LEU A 137 -11.62 19.11 6.62
C LEU A 137 -12.60 19.76 7.58
N ALA A 138 -12.74 21.09 7.55
CA ALA A 138 -13.67 21.83 8.41
C ALA A 138 -15.15 21.46 8.16
N ALA A 139 -15.50 20.99 6.97
CA ALA A 139 -16.86 20.52 6.67
C ALA A 139 -17.15 19.12 7.24
N HIS A 140 -16.12 18.32 7.52
CA HIS A 140 -16.24 16.92 7.90
C HIS A 140 -15.89 16.62 9.35
N ALA A 141 -15.04 17.41 9.99
CA ALA A 141 -14.56 17.21 11.36
C ALA A 141 -15.27 18.14 12.36
N ARG A 142 -15.38 17.67 13.59
CA ARG A 142 -15.97 18.42 14.73
C ARG A 142 -15.02 18.43 15.90
N ALA A 143 -15.14 19.44 16.76
CA ALA A 143 -14.36 19.48 17.99
C ALA A 143 -14.53 18.20 18.81
N GLY A 144 -13.41 17.60 19.18
CA GLY A 144 -13.34 16.34 19.93
C GLY A 144 -13.18 15.10 19.08
N ASP A 145 -13.38 15.17 17.74
CA ASP A 145 -13.06 14.06 16.83
C ASP A 145 -11.57 13.72 16.86
N VAL A 146 -11.23 12.52 16.42
CA VAL A 146 -9.85 12.07 16.28
C VAL A 146 -9.50 12.04 14.80
N ILE A 147 -8.51 12.83 14.41
CA ILE A 147 -7.97 12.87 13.05
C ILE A 147 -6.69 12.04 13.01
N VAL A 148 -6.65 11.00 12.18
CA VAL A 148 -5.47 10.18 11.93
C VAL A 148 -4.92 10.53 10.55
N LEU A 149 -3.81 11.24 10.54
CA LEU A 149 -3.10 11.64 9.32
C LEU A 149 -2.05 10.59 8.97
N HIS A 150 -2.12 10.05 7.75
CA HIS A 150 -1.21 8.99 7.30
C HIS A 150 -0.14 9.54 6.36
N ASP A 151 1.12 9.34 6.73
CA ASP A 151 2.31 9.66 5.96
C ASP A 151 2.54 11.16 5.67
N PRO A 152 3.63 11.52 4.97
CA PRO A 152 4.02 12.90 4.75
C PRO A 152 3.02 13.75 3.97
N GLN A 153 2.24 13.15 3.07
CA GLN A 153 1.37 13.88 2.14
C GLN A 153 0.33 14.73 2.86
N VAL A 154 -0.14 14.29 4.00
CA VAL A 154 -1.24 14.95 4.72
C VAL A 154 -0.80 15.63 6.02
N ALA A 155 0.50 15.67 6.31
CA ALA A 155 1.03 16.24 7.54
C ALA A 155 0.64 17.73 7.73
N GLY A 156 0.56 18.51 6.65
CA GLY A 156 0.16 19.92 6.68
C GLY A 156 -1.31 20.20 7.08
N LEU A 157 -2.12 19.13 7.24
CA LEU A 157 -3.49 19.26 7.77
C LEU A 157 -3.54 19.28 9.31
N ALA A 158 -2.43 18.95 9.99
CA ALA A 158 -2.42 18.83 11.46
C ALA A 158 -2.80 20.15 12.15
N GLU A 159 -2.33 21.29 11.66
CA GLU A 159 -2.69 22.61 12.17
C GLU A 159 -4.20 22.87 12.08
N ALA A 160 -4.80 22.65 10.91
CA ALA A 160 -6.24 22.86 10.69
C ALA A 160 -7.07 21.94 11.58
N ALA A 161 -6.70 20.65 11.69
CA ALA A 161 -7.37 19.73 12.60
C ALA A 161 -7.29 20.17 14.06
N LYS A 162 -6.14 20.69 14.49
CA LYS A 162 -5.95 21.22 15.85
C LYS A 162 -6.78 22.47 16.11
N GLN A 163 -6.87 23.39 15.13
CA GLN A 163 -7.68 24.60 15.22
C GLN A 163 -9.18 24.29 15.30
N LEU A 164 -9.64 23.20 14.69
CA LEU A 164 -11.02 22.69 14.82
C LEU A 164 -11.31 22.05 16.17
N GLY A 165 -10.32 21.92 17.06
CA GLY A 165 -10.45 21.29 18.37
C GLY A 165 -10.41 19.76 18.35
N CYS A 166 -9.91 19.17 17.27
CA CYS A 166 -9.74 17.73 17.15
C CYS A 166 -8.50 17.23 17.91
N LYS A 167 -8.46 15.93 18.18
CA LYS A 167 -7.25 15.22 18.56
C LYS A 167 -6.52 14.77 17.31
N VAL A 168 -5.24 15.06 17.23
CA VAL A 168 -4.43 14.79 16.05
C VAL A 168 -3.44 13.66 16.31
N VAL A 169 -3.58 12.58 15.56
CA VAL A 169 -2.63 11.45 15.52
C VAL A 169 -1.96 11.46 14.15
N TRP A 170 -0.64 11.42 14.12
CA TRP A 170 0.07 11.25 12.86
C TRP A 170 0.71 9.87 12.80
N ARG A 171 0.37 9.09 11.75
CA ARG A 171 0.87 7.74 11.55
C ARG A 171 1.79 7.69 10.34
N CYS A 172 3.06 7.36 10.60
CA CYS A 172 4.08 7.24 9.58
C CYS A 172 4.41 5.77 9.29
N HIS A 173 4.30 5.40 8.04
CA HIS A 173 4.61 4.05 7.57
C HIS A 173 5.99 3.96 6.90
N VAL A 174 6.68 5.10 6.78
CA VAL A 174 7.95 5.27 6.07
C VAL A 174 9.06 5.57 7.05
N GLY A 175 10.26 5.05 6.76
CA GLY A 175 11.43 5.37 7.55
C GLY A 175 12.63 4.51 7.20
N ILE A 176 13.72 4.75 7.90
CA ILE A 176 14.99 4.04 7.75
C ILE A 176 15.53 3.68 9.13
N ASP A 177 16.17 2.53 9.22
CA ASP A 177 16.71 2.00 10.48
C ASP A 177 17.79 2.90 11.11
N GLU A 178 18.62 3.50 10.26
CA GLU A 178 19.69 4.41 10.68
C GLU A 178 19.52 5.76 9.98
N GLN A 179 19.18 6.79 10.76
CA GLN A 179 18.99 8.14 10.26
C GLN A 179 20.28 8.67 9.60
N ASN A 180 20.15 9.24 8.41
CA ASN A 180 21.22 9.87 7.66
C ASN A 180 20.90 11.33 7.31
N ASP A 181 21.79 12.02 6.60
CA ASP A 181 21.58 13.43 6.27
C ASP A 181 20.33 13.64 5.39
N ARG A 182 19.99 12.68 4.55
CA ARG A 182 18.76 12.78 3.71
C ARG A 182 17.49 12.65 4.54
N SER A 183 17.44 11.66 5.42
CA SER A 183 16.28 11.50 6.30
C SER A 183 16.10 12.70 7.24
N ARG A 184 17.22 13.30 7.73
CA ARG A 184 17.14 14.53 8.52
C ARG A 184 16.55 15.70 7.75
N ILE A 185 16.90 15.90 6.47
CA ILE A 185 16.30 16.93 5.63
C ILE A 185 14.79 16.69 5.50
N GLY A 186 14.37 15.46 5.28
CA GLY A 186 12.93 15.11 5.23
C GLY A 186 12.20 15.42 6.54
N TRP A 187 12.82 15.09 7.68
CA TRP A 187 12.26 15.38 9.00
C TRP A 187 12.21 16.88 9.31
N GLU A 188 13.22 17.66 8.93
CA GLU A 188 13.19 19.12 9.09
C GLU A 188 12.10 19.79 8.22
N PHE A 189 11.82 19.25 7.03
CA PHE A 189 10.68 19.70 6.22
C PHE A 189 9.36 19.47 6.94
N LEU A 190 9.15 18.31 7.58
CA LEU A 190 7.90 17.94 8.24
C LEU A 190 7.72 18.59 9.62
N ARG A 191 8.81 18.90 10.29
CA ARG A 191 8.81 19.36 11.68
C ARG A 191 7.84 20.53 11.95
N PRO A 192 7.82 21.62 11.16
CA PRO A 192 6.91 22.74 11.39
C PRO A 192 5.43 22.40 11.26
N TYR A 193 5.09 21.35 10.49
CA TYR A 193 3.71 20.89 10.34
C TYR A 193 3.26 19.94 11.45
N LEU A 194 4.19 19.22 12.07
CA LEU A 194 3.86 18.14 13.00
C LEU A 194 4.11 18.50 14.46
N GLU A 195 5.31 18.99 14.80
CA GLU A 195 5.74 19.16 16.18
C GLU A 195 4.79 20.06 17.01
N PRO A 196 4.23 21.19 16.49
CA PRO A 196 3.33 22.04 17.27
C PRO A 196 1.90 21.51 17.41
N PHE A 197 1.46 20.59 16.54
CA PHE A 197 0.04 20.30 16.35
C PHE A 197 -0.37 18.84 16.62
N VAL A 198 0.55 17.89 16.57
CA VAL A 198 0.27 16.46 16.76
C VAL A 198 0.21 16.12 18.24
N ASP A 199 -0.87 15.46 18.68
CA ASP A 199 -1.02 14.99 20.05
C ASP A 199 -0.32 13.65 20.29
N HIS A 200 -0.25 12.79 19.26
CA HIS A 200 0.37 11.47 19.35
C HIS A 200 0.91 10.98 18.01
N TYR A 201 2.06 10.32 18.04
CA TYR A 201 2.73 9.76 16.87
C TYR A 201 2.62 8.25 16.86
N VAL A 202 2.43 7.67 15.67
CA VAL A 202 2.44 6.22 15.48
C VAL A 202 3.42 5.88 14.36
N PHE A 203 4.37 5.03 14.66
CA PHE A 203 5.35 4.53 13.68
C PHE A 203 5.27 3.01 13.52
N SER A 204 5.73 2.51 12.38
CA SER A 204 5.88 1.06 12.17
C SER A 204 7.11 0.50 12.91
N ASP A 205 8.13 1.32 13.17
CA ASP A 205 9.30 1.01 13.97
C ASP A 205 9.76 2.25 14.74
N ARG A 206 10.27 2.06 15.98
CA ARG A 206 10.77 3.16 16.82
C ARG A 206 11.95 3.90 16.16
N ARG A 207 12.78 3.20 15.40
CA ARG A 207 13.97 3.74 14.73
C ARG A 207 13.62 4.76 13.63
N PHE A 208 12.39 4.72 13.11
CA PHE A 208 11.94 5.66 12.08
C PHE A 208 11.68 7.06 12.64
N ALA A 209 11.36 7.16 13.93
CA ALA A 209 11.00 8.44 14.54
C ALA A 209 12.21 9.38 14.66
N PRO A 210 12.04 10.67 14.35
CA PRO A 210 13.08 11.66 14.55
C PRO A 210 13.27 12.00 16.05
N ASP A 211 14.44 12.55 16.39
CA ASP A 211 14.85 12.81 17.77
C ASP A 211 13.94 13.82 18.52
N TRP A 212 13.21 14.67 17.80
CA TRP A 212 12.31 15.65 18.41
C TRP A 212 10.96 15.03 18.83
N VAL A 213 10.64 13.81 18.45
CA VAL A 213 9.45 13.09 18.94
C VAL A 213 9.77 12.42 20.27
N ALA A 214 9.11 12.87 21.34
CA ALA A 214 9.29 12.30 22.67
C ALA A 214 8.69 10.89 22.77
N ASP A 215 9.35 9.97 23.50
CA ASP A 215 8.90 8.58 23.68
C ASP A 215 7.48 8.48 24.28
N ARG A 216 7.10 9.39 25.18
CA ARG A 216 5.75 9.43 25.80
C ARG A 216 4.63 9.73 24.79
N ASP A 217 4.96 10.38 23.69
CA ASP A 217 4.02 10.82 22.66
C ASP A 217 4.04 9.90 21.45
N LEU A 218 4.70 8.72 21.54
CA LEU A 218 4.93 7.78 20.46
C LEU A 218 4.41 6.38 20.81
N SER A 219 3.77 5.75 19.83
CA SER A 219 3.47 4.31 19.84
C SER A 219 4.07 3.62 18.61
N VAL A 220 4.47 2.37 18.78
CA VAL A 220 4.85 1.50 17.65
C VAL A 220 3.71 0.56 17.35
N ILE A 221 3.19 0.63 16.12
CA ILE A 221 2.16 -0.29 15.60
C ILE A 221 2.70 -0.90 14.31
N TRP A 222 3.06 -2.15 14.39
CA TRP A 222 3.63 -2.90 13.27
C TRP A 222 2.61 -3.12 12.16
N PRO A 223 3.04 -3.24 10.90
CA PRO A 223 2.16 -3.63 9.82
C PRO A 223 1.51 -4.97 10.09
N SER A 224 0.24 -5.10 9.71
CA SER A 224 -0.53 -6.34 9.83
C SER A 224 -1.18 -6.69 8.49
N ILE A 225 -1.51 -7.95 8.33
CA ILE A 225 -2.23 -8.47 7.16
C ILE A 225 -3.62 -8.94 7.58
N ASP A 226 -4.57 -8.93 6.65
CA ASP A 226 -5.86 -9.60 6.80
C ASP A 226 -5.76 -11.03 6.26
N PRO A 227 -5.89 -12.07 7.10
CA PRO A 227 -5.84 -13.46 6.64
C PRO A 227 -7.01 -13.84 5.72
N PHE A 228 -8.08 -13.04 5.70
CA PHE A 228 -9.28 -13.29 4.88
C PHE A 228 -9.30 -12.49 3.58
N ALA A 229 -8.29 -11.64 3.34
CA ALA A 229 -8.19 -10.93 2.07
C ALA A 229 -7.91 -11.92 0.92
N PRO A 230 -8.40 -11.68 -0.31
CA PRO A 230 -8.10 -12.52 -1.46
C PRO A 230 -6.61 -12.77 -1.69
N LYS A 231 -5.76 -11.82 -1.27
CA LYS A 231 -4.29 -11.92 -1.32
C LYS A 231 -3.71 -12.98 -0.37
N ASN A 232 -4.40 -13.29 0.72
CA ASN A 232 -3.88 -14.14 1.81
C ASN A 232 -4.72 -15.41 2.05
N GLN A 233 -5.92 -15.50 1.44
CA GLN A 233 -6.79 -16.67 1.61
C GLN A 233 -6.10 -17.96 1.16
N GLU A 234 -6.54 -19.09 1.72
CA GLU A 234 -6.06 -20.39 1.28
C GLU A 234 -6.45 -20.65 -0.19
N LEU A 235 -5.46 -21.06 -0.98
CA LEU A 235 -5.64 -21.58 -2.34
C LEU A 235 -4.92 -22.93 -2.40
N ASP A 236 -5.58 -23.94 -2.93
CA ASP A 236 -4.91 -25.19 -3.24
C ASP A 236 -4.00 -25.03 -4.48
N ASP A 237 -3.04 -25.95 -4.64
CA ASP A 237 -2.05 -25.88 -5.70
C ASP A 237 -2.70 -25.90 -7.09
N ALA A 238 -3.77 -26.69 -7.28
CA ALA A 238 -4.46 -26.80 -8.56
C ALA A 238 -5.17 -25.50 -8.94
N THR A 239 -5.80 -24.83 -7.97
CA THR A 239 -6.43 -23.52 -8.15
C THR A 239 -5.37 -22.44 -8.44
N ALA A 240 -4.24 -22.44 -7.73
CA ALA A 240 -3.15 -21.51 -7.96
C ALA A 240 -2.55 -21.69 -9.37
N GLU A 241 -2.29 -22.92 -9.79
CA GLU A 241 -1.82 -23.23 -11.15
C GLU A 241 -2.84 -22.85 -12.23
N ALA A 242 -4.13 -23.10 -12.00
CA ALA A 242 -5.19 -22.73 -12.93
C ALA A 242 -5.25 -21.21 -13.13
N ILE A 243 -5.15 -20.42 -12.05
CA ILE A 243 -5.09 -18.96 -12.09
C ILE A 243 -3.87 -18.51 -12.91
N LEU A 244 -2.66 -19.00 -12.58
CA LEU A 244 -1.43 -18.59 -13.26
C LEU A 244 -1.41 -19.01 -14.73
N THR A 245 -2.00 -20.15 -15.06
CA THR A 245 -2.19 -20.60 -16.45
C THR A 245 -3.16 -19.67 -17.19
N HIS A 246 -4.30 -19.33 -16.56
CA HIS A 246 -5.29 -18.44 -17.13
C HIS A 246 -4.70 -17.07 -17.46
N VAL A 247 -3.99 -16.44 -16.48
CA VAL A 247 -3.39 -15.11 -16.67
C VAL A 247 -2.13 -15.12 -17.54
N GLY A 248 -1.68 -16.31 -18.00
CA GLY A 248 -0.59 -16.48 -18.98
C GLY A 248 0.82 -16.48 -18.38
N LEU A 249 1.00 -16.70 -17.09
CA LEU A 249 2.31 -16.71 -16.42
C LEU A 249 3.03 -18.05 -16.48
N ILE A 250 2.29 -19.16 -16.45
CA ILE A 250 2.81 -20.52 -16.64
C ILE A 250 2.06 -21.26 -17.75
N ALA A 251 2.68 -22.30 -18.28
CA ALA A 251 2.00 -23.26 -19.16
C ALA A 251 1.23 -24.27 -18.30
N GLY A 252 0.04 -24.65 -18.74
CA GLY A 252 -0.76 -25.61 -18.00
C GLY A 252 -2.07 -25.94 -18.70
N THR A 253 -2.90 -26.72 -18.04
CA THR A 253 -4.26 -27.00 -18.50
C THR A 253 -5.21 -25.98 -17.87
N PRO A 254 -6.13 -25.39 -18.66
CA PRO A 254 -7.17 -24.52 -18.09
C PRO A 254 -7.95 -25.23 -16.99
N GLY A 255 -8.13 -24.56 -15.88
CA GLY A 255 -8.85 -25.06 -14.71
C GLY A 255 -9.83 -24.02 -14.16
N GLU A 256 -10.38 -24.29 -12.99
CA GLU A 256 -11.23 -23.33 -12.31
C GLU A 256 -10.41 -22.24 -11.64
N THR A 257 -10.80 -20.97 -11.84
CA THR A 257 -10.12 -19.78 -11.30
C THR A 257 -10.99 -19.09 -10.24
N VAL A 258 -11.72 -19.88 -9.46
CA VAL A 258 -12.68 -19.39 -8.45
C VAL A 258 -11.96 -19.03 -7.16
N PHE A 259 -12.39 -17.93 -6.54
CA PHE A 259 -11.92 -17.49 -5.23
C PHE A 259 -13.09 -16.88 -4.43
N GLU A 260 -12.90 -16.65 -3.13
CA GLU A 260 -13.86 -15.94 -2.30
C GLU A 260 -13.55 -14.46 -2.28
N ARG A 261 -14.53 -13.62 -2.64
CA ARG A 261 -14.44 -12.17 -2.52
C ARG A 261 -14.52 -11.72 -1.06
N THR A 262 -14.09 -10.52 -0.80
CA THR A 262 -14.09 -9.95 0.57
C THR A 262 -15.47 -9.94 1.22
N ASP A 263 -16.54 -9.85 0.43
CA ASP A 263 -17.92 -9.91 0.91
C ASP A 263 -18.48 -11.34 1.07
N GLY A 264 -17.64 -12.36 0.85
CA GLY A 264 -18.01 -13.77 0.93
C GLY A 264 -18.69 -14.33 -0.34
N SER A 265 -18.86 -13.52 -1.36
CA SER A 265 -19.42 -13.99 -2.64
C SER A 265 -18.34 -14.72 -3.47
N PRO A 266 -18.75 -15.67 -4.35
CA PRO A 266 -17.78 -16.28 -5.25
C PRO A 266 -17.31 -15.30 -6.31
N GLY A 267 -15.97 -15.20 -6.49
CA GLY A 267 -15.30 -14.50 -7.58
C GLY A 267 -14.66 -15.47 -8.55
N ARG A 268 -14.27 -14.98 -9.71
CA ARG A 268 -13.50 -15.71 -10.72
C ARG A 268 -12.48 -14.78 -11.32
N VAL A 269 -11.25 -15.27 -11.56
CA VAL A 269 -10.25 -14.51 -12.30
C VAL A 269 -10.60 -14.58 -13.79
N GLU A 270 -10.91 -13.43 -14.38
CA GLU A 270 -11.24 -13.25 -15.79
C GLU A 270 -10.22 -12.37 -16.51
N LEU A 271 -9.52 -11.51 -15.75
CA LEU A 271 -8.51 -10.59 -16.27
C LEU A 271 -7.23 -11.33 -16.66
N MET A 272 -6.52 -10.79 -17.65
CA MET A 272 -5.23 -11.31 -18.12
C MET A 272 -4.10 -10.36 -17.69
N CYS A 273 -2.89 -10.89 -17.51
CA CYS A 273 -1.70 -10.09 -17.32
C CYS A 273 -1.09 -9.65 -18.67
N ASP A 274 -0.52 -8.44 -18.71
CA ASP A 274 0.33 -8.03 -19.81
C ASP A 274 1.75 -8.55 -19.56
N VAL A 275 2.23 -9.49 -20.41
CA VAL A 275 3.49 -10.18 -20.19
C VAL A 275 4.47 -9.91 -21.31
N VAL A 276 5.64 -9.40 -20.94
CA VAL A 276 6.81 -9.30 -21.82
C VAL A 276 7.74 -10.48 -21.55
N ARG A 277 7.90 -11.37 -22.54
CA ARG A 277 8.81 -12.52 -22.48
C ARG A 277 9.28 -12.95 -23.88
N THR A 278 10.29 -13.80 -23.91
CA THR A 278 10.73 -14.47 -25.13
C THR A 278 10.36 -15.96 -25.04
N GLY A 279 9.58 -16.47 -26.01
CA GLY A 279 9.15 -17.87 -26.02
C GLY A 279 7.85 -18.16 -25.24
N PRO A 280 7.51 -19.42 -25.05
CA PRO A 280 6.30 -19.85 -24.35
C PRO A 280 6.44 -19.62 -22.83
N PRO A 281 5.32 -19.62 -22.08
CA PRO A 281 5.37 -19.64 -20.61
C PRO A 281 6.07 -20.90 -20.10
N PRO A 282 6.76 -20.84 -18.93
CA PRO A 282 7.39 -22.00 -18.31
C PRO A 282 6.36 -23.03 -17.88
N GLY A 283 6.76 -24.31 -17.82
CA GLY A 283 5.92 -25.36 -17.23
C GLY A 283 5.72 -25.16 -15.72
N PRO A 284 4.69 -25.77 -15.12
CA PRO A 284 4.38 -25.60 -13.70
C PRO A 284 5.48 -26.14 -12.76
N ASP A 285 6.22 -27.15 -13.19
CA ASP A 285 7.29 -27.76 -12.38
C ASP A 285 8.63 -27.02 -12.48
N VAL A 286 8.72 -25.94 -13.27
CA VAL A 286 9.97 -25.18 -13.41
C VAL A 286 10.15 -24.26 -12.21
N PRO A 287 11.31 -24.31 -11.51
CA PRO A 287 11.55 -23.43 -10.39
C PRO A 287 11.34 -21.96 -10.74
N LEU A 288 10.50 -21.27 -9.94
CA LEU A 288 10.11 -19.89 -10.17
C LEU A 288 10.61 -19.00 -9.02
N VAL A 289 11.29 -17.93 -9.40
CA VAL A 289 11.60 -16.78 -8.55
C VAL A 289 10.62 -15.67 -8.91
N ALA A 290 9.98 -15.06 -7.92
CA ALA A 290 9.05 -13.95 -8.15
C ALA A 290 9.42 -12.75 -7.29
N GLN A 291 9.41 -11.56 -7.91
CA GLN A 291 9.34 -10.30 -7.17
C GLN A 291 8.03 -9.62 -7.56
N ILE A 292 7.22 -9.25 -6.55
CA ILE A 292 5.92 -8.66 -6.74
C ILE A 292 5.88 -7.36 -5.93
N SER A 293 5.99 -6.24 -6.63
CA SER A 293 5.99 -4.91 -6.01
C SER A 293 5.52 -3.84 -7.00
N ARG A 294 5.33 -2.60 -6.55
CA ARG A 294 5.18 -1.48 -7.48
C ARG A 294 6.47 -1.31 -8.30
N TRP A 295 6.33 -0.72 -9.49
CA TRP A 295 7.47 -0.26 -10.27
C TRP A 295 8.07 0.97 -9.60
N ASP A 296 8.97 0.74 -8.65
CA ASP A 296 9.55 1.76 -7.77
C ASP A 296 11.05 1.51 -7.68
N SER A 297 11.86 2.57 -7.81
CA SER A 297 13.32 2.47 -7.80
C SER A 297 13.87 1.85 -6.51
N MET A 298 13.16 2.04 -5.39
CA MET A 298 13.55 1.46 -4.10
C MET A 298 13.27 -0.06 -3.99
N LYS A 299 12.49 -0.62 -4.91
CA LYS A 299 12.23 -2.06 -4.99
C LYS A 299 13.29 -2.81 -5.79
N ASP A 300 14.15 -2.08 -6.48
CA ASP A 300 15.33 -2.57 -7.18
C ASP A 300 15.08 -3.80 -8.07
N MET A 301 13.99 -3.79 -8.84
CA MET A 301 13.69 -4.88 -9.78
C MET A 301 14.83 -5.11 -10.79
N GLY A 302 15.55 -4.04 -11.15
CA GLY A 302 16.74 -4.13 -12.00
C GLY A 302 17.87 -4.91 -11.35
N GLY A 303 18.14 -4.69 -10.07
CA GLY A 303 19.13 -5.44 -9.29
C GLY A 303 18.76 -6.91 -9.14
N VAL A 304 17.48 -7.21 -8.87
CA VAL A 304 16.99 -8.61 -8.83
C VAL A 304 17.16 -9.28 -10.18
N MET A 305 16.87 -8.59 -11.29
CA MET A 305 17.10 -9.12 -12.65
C MET A 305 18.59 -9.43 -12.90
N GLN A 306 19.50 -8.56 -12.44
CA GLN A 306 20.95 -8.78 -12.56
C GLN A 306 21.41 -9.98 -11.71
N ALA A 307 20.98 -10.05 -10.45
CA ALA A 307 21.30 -11.16 -9.57
C ALA A 307 20.79 -12.49 -10.12
N PHE A 308 19.61 -12.47 -10.75
CA PHE A 308 19.08 -13.65 -11.45
C PHE A 308 19.91 -14.02 -12.68
N ALA A 309 20.42 -13.06 -13.44
CA ALA A 309 21.32 -13.32 -14.56
C ALA A 309 22.59 -14.05 -14.10
N ASP A 310 23.22 -13.57 -13.02
CA ASP A 310 24.41 -14.20 -12.42
C ASP A 310 24.10 -15.63 -11.91
N TYR A 311 22.87 -15.84 -11.38
CA TYR A 311 22.42 -17.17 -10.96
C TYR A 311 22.31 -18.15 -12.13
N VAL A 312 21.72 -17.72 -13.25
CA VAL A 312 21.60 -18.55 -14.47
C VAL A 312 22.97 -18.85 -15.07
N ASP A 313 23.87 -17.86 -15.11
CA ASP A 313 25.23 -18.03 -15.64
C ASP A 313 26.06 -19.03 -14.80
N SER A 314 25.68 -19.25 -13.54
CA SER A 314 26.25 -20.31 -12.70
C SER A 314 25.78 -21.73 -13.07
N GLY A 315 24.98 -21.88 -14.13
CA GLY A 315 24.49 -23.17 -14.66
C GLY A 315 23.23 -23.71 -13.95
N ARG A 316 22.51 -22.88 -13.23
CA ARG A 316 21.29 -23.25 -12.52
C ARG A 316 20.05 -23.00 -13.39
N ASP A 317 19.00 -23.79 -13.17
CA ASP A 317 17.74 -23.69 -13.90
C ASP A 317 16.65 -23.09 -13.05
N ALA A 318 16.07 -21.98 -13.51
CA ALA A 318 14.92 -21.31 -12.90
C ALA A 318 14.32 -20.31 -13.89
N GLN A 319 13.15 -19.77 -13.55
CA GLN A 319 12.51 -18.65 -14.22
C GLN A 319 12.36 -17.49 -13.25
N LEU A 320 12.37 -16.26 -13.75
CA LEU A 320 12.11 -15.05 -12.98
C LEU A 320 10.85 -14.36 -13.48
N VAL A 321 9.97 -14.00 -12.56
CA VAL A 321 8.84 -13.11 -12.79
C VAL A 321 9.06 -11.82 -11.99
N LEU A 322 9.15 -10.69 -12.70
CA LEU A 322 9.09 -9.35 -12.09
C LEU A 322 7.70 -8.79 -12.37
N ALA A 323 6.87 -8.73 -11.35
CA ALA A 323 5.47 -8.35 -11.47
C ALA A 323 5.16 -7.06 -10.72
N GLY A 324 4.50 -6.13 -11.41
CA GLY A 324 4.02 -4.89 -10.82
C GLY A 324 2.65 -4.50 -11.39
N PRO A 325 1.96 -3.51 -10.83
CA PRO A 325 0.66 -3.06 -11.34
C PRO A 325 0.80 -2.41 -12.72
N VAL A 326 -0.28 -2.40 -13.49
CA VAL A 326 -0.38 -1.53 -14.68
C VAL A 326 -0.12 -0.09 -14.23
N VAL A 327 0.87 0.56 -14.85
CA VAL A 327 1.39 1.88 -14.44
C VAL A 327 0.33 2.97 -14.41
N SER A 328 -0.59 2.98 -15.38
CA SER A 328 -1.68 3.97 -15.45
C SER A 328 -2.69 3.91 -14.29
N ALA A 329 -2.64 2.85 -13.48
CA ALA A 329 -3.57 2.65 -12.36
C ALA A 329 -3.02 3.16 -11.01
N VAL A 330 -1.76 3.66 -10.95
CA VAL A 330 -1.12 4.15 -9.73
C VAL A 330 -0.91 5.66 -9.86
N ALA A 331 -1.90 6.43 -9.42
CA ALA A 331 -1.94 7.88 -9.66
C ALA A 331 -0.90 8.68 -8.83
N ASP A 332 -0.52 8.18 -7.66
CA ASP A 332 0.42 8.82 -6.73
C ASP A 332 1.89 8.40 -6.92
N ASP A 333 2.19 7.63 -7.99
CA ASP A 333 3.53 7.15 -8.30
C ASP A 333 4.03 7.64 -9.67
N PRO A 334 4.60 8.86 -9.75
CA PRO A 334 5.01 9.46 -11.01
C PRO A 334 6.22 8.77 -11.67
N GLU A 335 6.98 7.94 -10.93
CA GLU A 335 8.17 7.27 -11.44
C GLU A 335 7.92 5.88 -12.02
N GLY A 336 6.76 5.26 -11.72
CA GLY A 336 6.48 3.87 -12.08
C GLY A 336 6.66 3.54 -13.57
N GLY A 337 6.24 4.47 -14.45
CA GLY A 337 6.43 4.33 -15.89
C GLY A 337 7.91 4.31 -16.31
N GLN A 338 8.74 5.15 -15.69
CA GLN A 338 10.16 5.19 -15.99
C GLN A 338 10.88 3.93 -15.49
N VAL A 339 10.55 3.48 -14.28
CA VAL A 339 11.16 2.25 -13.71
C VAL A 339 10.82 1.02 -14.56
N LEU A 340 9.56 0.87 -14.98
CA LEU A 340 9.17 -0.21 -15.91
C LEU A 340 9.94 -0.11 -17.24
N GLN A 341 10.08 1.09 -17.81
CA GLN A 341 10.83 1.30 -19.03
C GLN A 341 12.32 0.94 -18.86
N ASP A 342 12.92 1.27 -17.72
CA ASP A 342 14.32 0.95 -17.42
C ASP A 342 14.50 -0.57 -17.25
N CYS A 343 13.59 -1.25 -16.56
CA CYS A 343 13.56 -2.71 -16.47
C CYS A 343 13.42 -3.36 -17.85
N TRP A 344 12.57 -2.82 -18.72
CA TRP A 344 12.41 -3.33 -20.09
C TRP A 344 13.67 -3.12 -20.95
N ASN A 345 14.33 -1.96 -20.83
CA ASN A 345 15.59 -1.69 -21.51
C ASN A 345 16.71 -2.62 -21.04
N GLN A 346 16.82 -2.87 -19.74
CA GLN A 346 17.77 -3.83 -19.17
C GLN A 346 17.48 -5.25 -19.64
N TRP A 347 16.20 -5.69 -19.58
CA TRP A 347 15.76 -7.00 -20.07
C TRP A 347 16.15 -7.25 -21.53
N ARG A 348 16.01 -6.24 -22.41
CA ARG A 348 16.39 -6.34 -23.82
C ARG A 348 17.89 -6.53 -24.02
N GLN A 349 18.73 -6.08 -23.10
CA GLN A 349 20.18 -6.20 -23.16
C GLN A 349 20.70 -7.54 -22.62
N LEU A 350 19.87 -8.30 -21.89
CA LEU A 350 20.24 -9.61 -21.37
C LEU A 350 20.62 -10.57 -22.50
N PRO A 351 21.62 -11.45 -22.30
CA PRO A 351 21.89 -12.59 -23.18
C PRO A 351 20.61 -13.41 -23.42
N HIS A 352 20.45 -13.96 -24.62
CA HIS A 352 19.22 -14.69 -24.97
C HIS A 352 18.90 -15.82 -23.97
N ALA A 353 19.91 -16.56 -23.50
CA ALA A 353 19.75 -17.65 -22.54
C ALA A 353 19.14 -17.19 -21.19
N VAL A 354 19.47 -15.98 -20.74
CA VAL A 354 18.91 -15.37 -19.52
C VAL A 354 17.57 -14.73 -19.83
N ARG A 355 17.50 -13.93 -20.89
CA ARG A 355 16.29 -13.21 -21.29
C ARG A 355 15.08 -14.11 -21.52
N SER A 356 15.30 -15.32 -22.07
CA SER A 356 14.24 -16.32 -22.27
C SER A 356 13.68 -16.89 -20.95
N ARG A 357 14.30 -16.59 -19.82
CA ARG A 357 13.92 -17.03 -18.49
C ARG A 357 13.38 -15.91 -17.61
N VAL A 358 13.27 -14.68 -18.12
CA VAL A 358 12.78 -13.52 -17.38
C VAL A 358 11.50 -13.00 -18.03
N GLN A 359 10.48 -12.83 -17.20
CA GLN A 359 9.19 -12.24 -17.58
C GLN A 359 9.01 -10.90 -16.83
N LEU A 360 8.64 -9.83 -17.56
CA LEU A 360 8.13 -8.60 -16.99
C LEU A 360 6.61 -8.63 -17.10
N VAL A 361 5.92 -8.41 -16.00
CA VAL A 361 4.48 -8.64 -15.89
C VAL A 361 3.78 -7.40 -15.34
N CYS A 362 2.82 -6.86 -16.08
CA CYS A 362 1.89 -5.87 -15.58
C CYS A 362 0.59 -6.55 -15.13
N LEU A 363 0.35 -6.49 -13.82
CA LEU A 363 -0.83 -7.07 -13.18
C LEU A 363 -2.06 -6.17 -13.44
N PRO A 364 -3.23 -6.74 -13.81
CA PRO A 364 -4.44 -5.97 -14.04
C PRO A 364 -4.93 -5.32 -12.75
N MET A 365 -5.48 -4.08 -12.86
CA MET A 365 -5.94 -3.28 -11.72
C MET A 365 -7.42 -2.89 -11.82
N HIS A 366 -8.15 -3.39 -12.81
CA HIS A 366 -9.59 -3.09 -12.97
C HIS A 366 -10.46 -3.76 -11.90
N ASP A 367 -10.07 -4.92 -11.40
CA ASP A 367 -10.65 -5.58 -10.24
C ASP A 367 -9.53 -5.86 -9.24
N LEU A 368 -9.55 -5.16 -8.10
CA LEU A 368 -8.51 -5.26 -7.08
C LEU A 368 -8.50 -6.61 -6.37
N GLU A 369 -9.63 -7.31 -6.32
CA GLU A 369 -9.72 -8.63 -5.70
C GLU A 369 -9.18 -9.72 -6.65
N GLU A 370 -9.45 -9.59 -7.96
CA GLU A 370 -8.77 -10.45 -8.96
C GLU A 370 -7.26 -10.22 -8.95
N ASN A 371 -6.81 -8.95 -8.92
CA ASN A 371 -5.40 -8.64 -8.75
C ASN A 371 -4.81 -9.32 -7.51
N ALA A 372 -5.48 -9.19 -6.38
CA ALA A 372 -5.01 -9.73 -5.11
C ALA A 372 -4.89 -11.27 -5.13
N VAL A 373 -5.83 -11.98 -5.76
CA VAL A 373 -5.76 -13.44 -5.86
C VAL A 373 -4.73 -13.91 -6.89
N ILE A 374 -4.48 -13.15 -7.96
CA ILE A 374 -3.37 -13.43 -8.89
C ILE A 374 -2.02 -13.32 -8.15
N VAL A 375 -1.85 -12.28 -7.32
CA VAL A 375 -0.67 -12.12 -6.47
C VAL A 375 -0.53 -13.28 -5.50
N ASN A 376 -1.61 -13.70 -4.84
CA ASN A 376 -1.64 -14.86 -3.93
C ASN A 376 -1.19 -16.14 -4.66
N ALA A 377 -1.77 -16.44 -5.82
CA ALA A 377 -1.41 -17.60 -6.62
C ALA A 377 0.07 -17.58 -7.02
N LEU A 378 0.60 -16.41 -7.43
CA LEU A 378 2.00 -16.26 -7.80
C LEU A 378 2.94 -16.45 -6.62
N GLN A 379 2.61 -15.91 -5.44
CA GLN A 379 3.40 -16.09 -4.21
C GLN A 379 3.42 -17.54 -3.74
N ARG A 380 2.29 -18.26 -3.85
CA ARG A 380 2.20 -19.67 -3.45
C ARG A 380 2.96 -20.61 -4.40
N HIS A 381 2.90 -20.31 -5.68
CA HIS A 381 3.57 -21.12 -6.70
C HIS A 381 5.08 -20.85 -6.77
N ALA A 382 5.54 -19.66 -6.43
CA ALA A 382 6.94 -19.30 -6.47
C ALA A 382 7.76 -20.06 -5.41
N HIS A 383 8.90 -20.60 -5.83
CA HIS A 383 9.85 -21.26 -4.94
C HIS A 383 10.63 -20.27 -4.08
N VAL A 384 10.79 -19.04 -4.59
CA VAL A 384 11.41 -17.91 -3.89
C VAL A 384 10.62 -16.64 -4.23
N VAL A 385 10.28 -15.88 -3.20
CA VAL A 385 9.75 -14.52 -3.33
C VAL A 385 10.84 -13.57 -2.86
N ALA A 386 11.28 -12.65 -3.77
CA ALA A 386 12.37 -11.70 -3.53
C ALA A 386 11.83 -10.33 -3.08
#